data_79b4b9351cda4b1eb7d9cd0883baa5ae
#
_entry.id   79b4b9351cda4b1eb7d9cd0883baa5ae
#
_cell.length_a   1.000
_cell.length_b   1.000
_cell.length_c   1.000
_cell.angle_alpha   90.00
_cell.angle_beta   90.00
_cell.angle_gamma   90.00
#
_symmetry.space_group_name_H-M   'P 1'
#
loop_
_entity.id
_entity.type
_entity.pdbx_description
1 polymer ?
#
loop_
_entity_poly.entity_id
_entity_poly.type
_entity_poly.pdbx_seq_one_letter_code
_entity_poly.pdbx_strand_id
1 'polypeptide(L)'
;MRMLLRSAAAGLVFASVAFGAVSPQEAARLGQDLTPLGGEKAGNADGSIPAWTGGLKSAAEAGFANYRNGEHYPDPYANDKPLFTITAANVSQYAAKLSEGHKALFKTYPDYKMIVYPTHRSGASPERVYEATKRNATTAKLVPDGNGFTGALGGTPFPIPQNGVEVYWNHVTRWRGLTAGLTVGQAPMTESGGYTLVNFKEEFYFQFYEPGMTEAALNNILLFFTQETTAPARLAGEVLLVQETIDQSREARRAWVYNPGQRRVRRAPNVAFDNPGTNADNLRTADQFDMYNGSPQRYDWKLIGKKEIYVPYNAYRLQDGKLKYADLLKKNHINQDFARYELHRVWVVDSTLKPGVSHIYSRRTLYVDEDSWQIVAVDCYDSRGQLYRVQEGHAMNYYNLPSQWDSLELVMDLSNGRYLALGLQSEEHGSYDFNIKRTPADYTPAVLERRGIR
;
A
#
# COMPACT_ATOMS: atom_id res chain seq x y z
N MET A 1 41.76 -63.14 9.51
CA MET A 1 41.30 -62.47 8.28
C MET A 1 40.22 -61.48 8.72
N ARG A 2 40.61 -60.19 8.99
CA ARG A 2 39.69 -59.15 9.47
C ARG A 2 39.30 -58.27 8.28
N MET A 3 38.05 -58.29 7.94
CA MET A 3 37.44 -57.42 6.92
C MET A 3 37.13 -56.02 7.53
N LEU A 4 37.78 -54.99 7.01
CA LEU A 4 37.50 -53.59 7.31
C LEU A 4 36.35 -53.10 6.43
N LEU A 5 35.17 -52.83 7.05
CA LEU A 5 34.10 -52.07 6.39
C LEU A 5 34.49 -50.57 6.42
N ARG A 6 34.61 -49.98 5.24
CA ARG A 6 34.68 -48.52 5.07
C ARG A 6 33.26 -47.99 4.89
N SER A 7 32.76 -47.24 5.88
CA SER A 7 31.54 -46.45 5.78
C SER A 7 31.86 -45.16 5.03
N ALA A 8 31.27 -45.01 3.85
CA ALA A 8 31.23 -43.72 3.13
C ALA A 8 30.09 -42.87 3.66
N ALA A 9 30.37 -41.81 4.40
CA ALA A 9 29.41 -40.79 4.76
C ALA A 9 29.21 -39.87 3.56
N ALA A 10 28.05 -39.98 2.89
CA ALA A 10 27.60 -38.99 1.89
C ALA A 10 27.12 -37.75 2.64
N GLY A 11 27.92 -36.70 2.63
CA GLY A 11 27.50 -35.38 3.11
C GLY A 11 26.42 -34.79 2.16
N LEU A 12 25.19 -34.68 2.61
CA LEU A 12 24.16 -33.86 1.95
C LEU A 12 24.57 -32.39 2.12
N VAL A 13 25.08 -31.80 1.06
CA VAL A 13 25.24 -30.35 0.96
C VAL A 13 23.85 -29.77 0.71
N PHE A 14 23.20 -29.25 1.76
CA PHE A 14 22.06 -28.36 1.59
C PHE A 14 22.56 -27.07 0.94
N ALA A 15 22.37 -26.93 -0.37
CA ALA A 15 22.50 -25.66 -1.04
C ALA A 15 21.42 -24.74 -0.47
N SER A 16 21.81 -23.77 0.35
CA SER A 16 20.95 -22.67 0.72
C SER A 16 20.62 -21.92 -0.57
N VAL A 17 19.38 -22.07 -1.04
CA VAL A 17 18.86 -21.27 -2.15
C VAL A 17 18.79 -19.83 -1.64
N ALA A 18 19.70 -18.99 -2.09
CA ALA A 18 19.59 -17.54 -1.87
C ALA A 18 18.43 -17.02 -2.72
N PHE A 19 17.29 -16.78 -2.09
CA PHE A 19 16.12 -16.15 -2.74
C PHE A 19 16.43 -14.68 -3.00
N GLY A 20 16.07 -14.17 -4.19
CA GLY A 20 16.14 -12.77 -4.53
C GLY A 20 16.46 -12.49 -5.99
N ALA A 21 17.71 -12.29 -6.33
CA ALA A 21 18.12 -11.89 -7.67
C ALA A 21 17.75 -12.93 -8.74
N VAL A 22 17.10 -12.48 -9.82
CA VAL A 22 16.80 -13.32 -10.98
C VAL A 22 17.99 -13.35 -11.96
N SER A 23 17.98 -14.30 -12.91
CA SER A 23 19.01 -14.37 -13.94
C SER A 23 18.97 -13.12 -14.85
N PRO A 24 20.10 -12.75 -15.50
CA PRO A 24 20.12 -11.68 -16.48
C PRO A 24 19.11 -11.88 -17.64
N GLN A 25 18.85 -13.14 -18.02
CA GLN A 25 17.88 -13.50 -19.05
C GLN A 25 16.44 -13.18 -18.60
N GLU A 26 16.09 -13.48 -17.36
CA GLU A 26 14.79 -13.14 -16.79
C GLU A 26 14.64 -11.62 -16.62
N ALA A 27 15.67 -10.94 -16.11
CA ALA A 27 15.67 -9.48 -15.98
C ALA A 27 15.53 -8.76 -17.34
N ALA A 28 16.03 -9.35 -18.43
CA ALA A 28 15.90 -8.80 -19.78
C ALA A 28 14.45 -8.73 -20.29
N ARG A 29 13.53 -9.48 -19.68
CA ARG A 29 12.10 -9.43 -20.00
C ARG A 29 11.44 -8.10 -19.60
N LEU A 30 12.02 -7.39 -18.61
CA LEU A 30 11.51 -6.09 -18.16
C LEU A 30 11.57 -5.06 -19.28
N GLY A 31 10.41 -4.48 -19.62
CA GLY A 31 10.22 -3.58 -20.76
C GLY A 31 9.96 -4.29 -22.10
N GLN A 32 10.06 -5.63 -22.17
CA GLN A 32 9.77 -6.43 -23.36
C GLN A 32 8.36 -7.05 -23.26
N ASP A 33 8.24 -8.27 -22.77
CA ASP A 33 6.98 -8.96 -22.51
C ASP A 33 6.41 -8.67 -21.09
N LEU A 34 7.27 -8.20 -20.20
CA LEU A 34 6.86 -7.61 -18.92
C LEU A 34 6.89 -6.08 -19.00
N THR A 35 6.06 -5.42 -18.19
CA THR A 35 6.19 -3.99 -17.93
C THR A 35 7.54 -3.70 -17.25
N PRO A 36 8.03 -2.46 -17.24
CA PRO A 36 9.27 -2.15 -16.52
C PRO A 36 9.25 -2.46 -15.03
N LEU A 37 8.06 -2.56 -14.41
CA LEU A 37 7.87 -2.94 -13.01
C LEU A 37 7.56 -4.44 -12.81
N GLY A 38 7.46 -5.24 -13.89
CA GLY A 38 7.31 -6.69 -13.83
C GLY A 38 5.90 -7.24 -14.03
N GLY A 39 4.90 -6.37 -14.27
CA GLY A 39 3.56 -6.80 -14.70
C GLY A 39 3.57 -7.42 -16.10
N GLU A 40 2.57 -8.20 -16.46
CA GLU A 40 2.42 -8.70 -17.84
C GLU A 40 2.03 -7.55 -18.78
N LYS A 41 2.82 -7.30 -19.82
CA LYS A 41 2.56 -6.21 -20.75
C LYS A 41 1.33 -6.47 -21.64
N ALA A 42 1.13 -7.72 -22.03
CA ALA A 42 -0.02 -8.10 -22.86
C ALA A 42 -1.36 -7.93 -22.08
N GLY A 43 -2.43 -7.70 -22.81
CA GLY A 43 -3.80 -7.81 -22.32
C GLY A 43 -4.17 -9.26 -22.00
N ASN A 44 -5.34 -9.47 -21.38
CA ASN A 44 -5.86 -10.80 -21.17
C ASN A 44 -6.58 -11.36 -22.42
N ALA A 45 -6.92 -12.66 -22.38
CA ALA A 45 -7.44 -13.38 -23.55
C ALA A 45 -8.80 -12.87 -24.04
N ASP A 46 -9.66 -12.38 -23.14
CA ASP A 46 -11.00 -11.87 -23.49
C ASP A 46 -11.01 -10.35 -23.79
N GLY A 47 -9.86 -9.68 -23.68
CA GLY A 47 -9.71 -8.25 -23.94
C GLY A 47 -10.28 -7.34 -22.84
N SER A 48 -10.78 -7.88 -21.74
CA SER A 48 -11.32 -7.08 -20.63
C SER A 48 -10.21 -6.35 -19.84
N ILE A 49 -8.97 -6.84 -19.90
CA ILE A 49 -7.76 -6.14 -19.45
C ILE A 49 -6.94 -5.81 -20.69
N PRO A 50 -6.78 -4.54 -21.08
CA PRO A 50 -6.00 -4.16 -22.27
C PRO A 50 -4.50 -4.37 -22.04
N ALA A 51 -3.73 -4.36 -23.14
CA ALA A 51 -2.28 -4.32 -23.05
C ALA A 51 -1.83 -3.01 -22.36
N TRP A 52 -0.77 -3.09 -21.54
CA TRP A 52 -0.16 -1.91 -20.95
C TRP A 52 0.62 -1.12 -22.01
N THR A 53 0.30 0.15 -22.17
CA THR A 53 0.85 1.04 -23.20
C THR A 53 1.75 2.15 -22.63
N GLY A 54 2.10 2.04 -21.33
CA GLY A 54 2.97 3.01 -20.66
C GLY A 54 2.34 3.70 -19.47
N GLY A 55 1.04 3.55 -19.26
CA GLY A 55 0.29 4.24 -18.19
C GLY A 55 0.16 5.75 -18.47
N LEU A 56 -0.22 6.52 -17.44
CA LEU A 56 -0.26 7.99 -17.50
C LEU A 56 1.03 8.56 -16.93
N LYS A 57 1.83 9.24 -17.78
CA LYS A 57 3.18 9.74 -17.41
C LYS A 57 3.22 11.23 -17.12
N SER A 58 2.16 11.97 -17.41
CA SER A 58 2.12 13.42 -17.21
C SER A 58 0.68 13.94 -17.16
N ALA A 59 0.52 15.14 -16.61
CA ALA A 59 -0.75 15.85 -16.62
C ALA A 59 -1.24 16.16 -18.05
N ALA A 60 -0.33 16.38 -19.00
CA ALA A 60 -0.68 16.61 -20.41
C ALA A 60 -1.28 15.34 -21.06
N GLU A 61 -0.69 14.16 -20.81
CA GLU A 61 -1.25 12.87 -21.27
C GLU A 61 -2.61 12.57 -20.64
N ALA A 62 -2.83 12.98 -19.39
CA ALA A 62 -4.12 12.89 -18.72
C ALA A 62 -5.18 13.87 -19.25
N GLY A 63 -4.80 14.79 -20.16
CA GLY A 63 -5.68 15.84 -20.70
C GLY A 63 -5.71 17.14 -19.90
N PHE A 64 -4.83 17.30 -18.90
CA PHE A 64 -4.82 18.42 -17.95
C PHE A 64 -3.47 19.13 -17.88
N ALA A 65 -2.97 19.60 -19.04
CA ALA A 65 -1.64 20.23 -19.14
C ALA A 65 -1.42 21.42 -18.18
N ASN A 66 -2.48 22.06 -17.73
CA ASN A 66 -2.43 23.19 -16.79
C ASN A 66 -2.56 22.80 -15.32
N TYR A 67 -2.62 21.49 -15.01
CA TYR A 67 -2.69 21.00 -13.63
C TYR A 67 -1.49 21.50 -12.82
N ARG A 68 -1.73 21.95 -11.60
CA ARG A 68 -0.70 22.40 -10.67
C ARG A 68 -0.57 21.42 -9.51
N ASN A 69 0.66 21.08 -9.18
CA ASN A 69 0.97 20.22 -8.04
C ASN A 69 0.33 20.73 -6.75
N GLY A 70 -0.37 19.86 -6.04
CA GLY A 70 -1.13 20.17 -4.81
C GLY A 70 -2.61 20.51 -5.01
N GLU A 71 -3.09 20.70 -6.23
CA GLU A 71 -4.53 20.84 -6.51
C GLU A 71 -5.24 19.49 -6.49
N HIS A 72 -6.60 19.50 -6.41
CA HIS A 72 -7.38 18.29 -6.65
C HIS A 72 -7.21 17.81 -8.09
N TYR A 73 -7.12 16.50 -8.26
CA TYR A 73 -6.88 15.88 -9.56
C TYR A 73 -8.16 15.79 -10.40
N PRO A 74 -8.24 16.47 -11.55
CA PRO A 74 -9.29 16.19 -12.52
C PRO A 74 -9.25 14.73 -12.97
N ASP A 75 -10.45 14.13 -13.14
CA ASP A 75 -10.60 12.73 -13.52
C ASP A 75 -10.40 12.54 -15.05
N PRO A 76 -9.34 11.87 -15.52
CA PRO A 76 -9.12 11.61 -16.95
C PRO A 76 -10.15 10.64 -17.52
N TYR A 77 -10.88 9.92 -16.69
CA TYR A 77 -11.87 8.91 -17.08
C TYR A 77 -13.30 9.32 -16.75
N ALA A 78 -13.56 10.62 -16.50
CA ALA A 78 -14.88 11.14 -16.13
C ALA A 78 -16.00 10.81 -17.13
N ASN A 79 -15.64 10.60 -18.40
CA ASN A 79 -16.58 10.29 -19.48
C ASN A 79 -16.90 8.81 -19.63
N ASP A 80 -16.20 7.93 -18.92
CA ASP A 80 -16.46 6.51 -18.98
C ASP A 80 -17.87 6.17 -18.52
N LYS A 81 -18.48 5.22 -19.20
CA LYS A 81 -19.77 4.66 -18.80
C LYS A 81 -19.54 3.34 -18.07
N PRO A 82 -20.32 3.07 -17.01
CA PRO A 82 -20.28 1.76 -16.37
C PRO A 82 -20.55 0.65 -17.38
N LEU A 83 -19.80 -0.44 -17.29
CA LEU A 83 -20.05 -1.66 -18.06
C LEU A 83 -21.23 -2.42 -17.46
N PHE A 84 -21.24 -2.55 -16.14
CA PHE A 84 -22.31 -3.18 -15.35
C PHE A 84 -22.13 -2.85 -13.86
N THR A 85 -23.11 -3.27 -13.06
CA THR A 85 -23.05 -3.16 -11.61
C THR A 85 -23.18 -4.55 -10.99
N ILE A 86 -22.26 -4.92 -10.10
CA ILE A 86 -22.34 -6.12 -9.28
C ILE A 86 -23.14 -5.75 -8.03
N THR A 87 -24.12 -6.58 -7.67
CA THR A 87 -24.99 -6.44 -6.51
C THR A 87 -25.17 -7.80 -5.85
N ALA A 88 -25.79 -7.85 -4.67
CA ALA A 88 -26.11 -9.12 -4.00
C ALA A 88 -26.95 -10.08 -4.91
N ALA A 89 -27.75 -9.54 -5.85
CA ALA A 89 -28.58 -10.36 -6.73
C ALA A 89 -27.80 -11.10 -7.84
N ASN A 90 -26.65 -10.57 -8.27
CA ASN A 90 -25.88 -11.14 -9.38
C ASN A 90 -24.42 -11.49 -9.03
N VAL A 91 -24.00 -11.31 -7.78
CA VAL A 91 -22.60 -11.53 -7.31
C VAL A 91 -22.09 -12.94 -7.64
N SER A 92 -22.95 -13.95 -7.65
CA SER A 92 -22.57 -15.33 -7.98
C SER A 92 -21.97 -15.48 -9.37
N GLN A 93 -22.37 -14.65 -10.33
CA GLN A 93 -21.85 -14.64 -11.70
C GLN A 93 -20.40 -14.12 -11.78
N TYR A 94 -19.99 -13.34 -10.79
CA TYR A 94 -18.67 -12.69 -10.72
C TYR A 94 -17.78 -13.27 -9.63
N ALA A 95 -18.22 -14.28 -8.90
CA ALA A 95 -17.55 -14.80 -7.70
C ALA A 95 -16.09 -15.21 -7.94
N ALA A 96 -15.76 -15.72 -9.15
CA ALA A 96 -14.38 -16.07 -9.52
C ALA A 96 -13.43 -14.86 -9.62
N LYS A 97 -13.99 -13.66 -9.87
CA LYS A 97 -13.26 -12.38 -10.02
C LYS A 97 -13.42 -11.46 -8.80
N LEU A 98 -13.72 -12.00 -7.63
CA LEU A 98 -13.87 -11.27 -6.36
C LEU A 98 -12.98 -11.88 -5.28
N SER A 99 -12.51 -11.05 -4.34
CA SER A 99 -11.87 -11.52 -3.11
C SER A 99 -12.90 -12.17 -2.18
N GLU A 100 -12.45 -12.91 -1.18
CA GLU A 100 -13.37 -13.43 -0.15
C GLU A 100 -13.98 -12.29 0.68
N GLY A 101 -13.21 -11.21 0.90
CA GLY A 101 -13.71 -9.99 1.53
C GLY A 101 -14.84 -9.34 0.75
N HIS A 102 -14.67 -9.15 -0.55
CA HIS A 102 -15.73 -8.60 -1.40
C HIS A 102 -17.00 -9.45 -1.38
N LYS A 103 -16.87 -10.78 -1.48
CA LYS A 103 -18.03 -11.69 -1.36
C LYS A 103 -18.74 -11.53 -0.01
N ALA A 104 -17.97 -11.36 1.07
CA ALA A 104 -18.54 -11.15 2.40
C ALA A 104 -19.28 -9.81 2.51
N LEU A 105 -18.77 -8.73 1.89
CA LEU A 105 -19.46 -7.43 1.84
C LEU A 105 -20.84 -7.55 1.17
N PHE A 106 -20.93 -8.19 0.01
CA PHE A 106 -22.22 -8.44 -0.66
C PHE A 106 -23.17 -9.30 0.16
N LYS A 107 -22.65 -10.25 0.93
CA LYS A 107 -23.46 -11.10 1.82
C LYS A 107 -23.96 -10.34 3.04
N THR A 108 -23.12 -9.44 3.58
CA THR A 108 -23.42 -8.74 4.84
C THR A 108 -24.29 -7.50 4.61
N TYR A 109 -24.06 -6.78 3.49
CA TYR A 109 -24.73 -5.51 3.17
C TYR A 109 -25.51 -5.62 1.85
N PRO A 110 -26.85 -5.78 1.91
CA PRO A 110 -27.66 -5.95 0.70
C PRO A 110 -27.62 -4.78 -0.28
N ASP A 111 -27.31 -3.59 0.21
CA ASP A 111 -27.19 -2.34 -0.56
C ASP A 111 -25.76 -2.08 -1.08
N TYR A 112 -24.77 -2.91 -0.68
CA TYR A 112 -23.42 -2.84 -1.24
C TYR A 112 -23.41 -3.20 -2.72
N LYS A 113 -22.71 -2.42 -3.51
CA LYS A 113 -22.56 -2.64 -4.95
C LYS A 113 -21.16 -2.27 -5.43
N MET A 114 -20.73 -2.86 -6.52
CA MET A 114 -19.55 -2.46 -7.27
C MET A 114 -19.98 -1.99 -8.66
N ILE A 115 -19.68 -0.74 -8.98
CA ILE A 115 -19.91 -0.19 -10.33
C ILE A 115 -18.63 -0.42 -11.11
N VAL A 116 -18.71 -1.30 -12.11
CA VAL A 116 -17.54 -1.73 -12.90
C VAL A 116 -17.42 -0.88 -14.17
N TYR A 117 -16.24 -0.37 -14.39
CA TYR A 117 -15.87 0.47 -15.53
C TYR A 117 -14.85 -0.22 -16.43
N PRO A 118 -14.63 0.29 -17.67
CA PRO A 118 -13.54 -0.17 -18.52
C PRO A 118 -12.19 -0.06 -17.80
N THR A 119 -11.35 -1.06 -17.96
CA THR A 119 -10.02 -1.11 -17.34
C THR A 119 -9.06 -0.15 -18.04
N HIS A 120 -8.46 0.75 -17.26
CA HIS A 120 -7.37 1.62 -17.68
C HIS A 120 -6.12 1.32 -16.84
N ARG A 121 -5.12 0.74 -17.47
CA ARG A 121 -3.83 0.44 -16.83
C ARG A 121 -2.99 1.72 -16.74
N SER A 122 -3.42 2.64 -15.85
CA SER A 122 -2.85 3.97 -15.68
C SER A 122 -1.50 3.98 -14.95
N GLY A 123 -1.16 2.89 -14.24
CA GLY A 123 0.07 2.78 -13.47
C GLY A 123 1.32 3.11 -14.30
N ALA A 124 2.13 4.06 -13.82
CA ALA A 124 3.38 4.49 -14.43
C ALA A 124 4.36 4.96 -13.36
N SER A 125 5.64 5.02 -13.73
CA SER A 125 6.72 5.60 -12.93
C SER A 125 7.72 6.34 -13.82
N PRO A 126 8.56 7.22 -13.27
CA PRO A 126 9.61 7.89 -14.04
C PRO A 126 10.65 6.90 -14.57
N GLU A 127 11.27 7.21 -15.72
CA GLU A 127 12.27 6.35 -16.37
C GLU A 127 13.41 5.92 -15.44
N ARG A 128 13.91 6.85 -14.60
CA ARG A 128 14.97 6.53 -13.62
C ARG A 128 14.57 5.42 -12.64
N VAL A 129 13.27 5.28 -12.33
CA VAL A 129 12.74 4.21 -11.47
C VAL A 129 12.74 2.89 -12.24
N TYR A 130 12.38 2.91 -13.52
CA TYR A 130 12.42 1.73 -14.39
C TYR A 130 13.85 1.21 -14.57
N GLU A 131 14.80 2.11 -14.84
CA GLU A 131 16.22 1.76 -14.95
C GLU A 131 16.77 1.17 -13.65
N ALA A 132 16.42 1.76 -12.49
CA ALA A 132 16.80 1.24 -11.19
C ALA A 132 16.18 -0.14 -10.93
N THR A 133 14.90 -0.33 -11.25
CA THR A 133 14.20 -1.61 -11.15
C THR A 133 14.89 -2.71 -11.94
N LYS A 134 15.30 -2.41 -13.18
CA LYS A 134 16.01 -3.37 -14.03
C LYS A 134 17.38 -3.78 -13.43
N ARG A 135 18.10 -2.84 -12.83
CA ARG A 135 19.35 -3.17 -12.09
C ARG A 135 19.06 -4.02 -10.86
N ASN A 136 18.07 -3.60 -10.05
CA ASN A 136 17.70 -4.27 -8.81
C ASN A 136 17.30 -5.74 -9.04
N ALA A 137 16.65 -6.06 -10.16
CA ALA A 137 16.23 -7.41 -10.51
C ALA A 137 17.36 -8.46 -10.40
N THR A 138 18.60 -8.06 -10.71
CA THR A 138 19.77 -8.95 -10.67
C THR A 138 20.65 -8.78 -9.43
N THR A 139 20.37 -7.79 -8.57
CA THR A 139 21.22 -7.47 -7.41
C THR A 139 20.52 -7.57 -6.07
N ALA A 140 19.19 -7.35 -6.03
CA ALA A 140 18.41 -7.37 -4.79
C ALA A 140 18.43 -8.77 -4.15
N LYS A 141 18.60 -8.82 -2.84
CA LYS A 141 18.55 -10.08 -2.05
C LYS A 141 17.84 -9.83 -0.75
N LEU A 142 16.97 -10.73 -0.36
CA LEU A 142 16.39 -10.73 0.98
C LEU A 142 17.49 -11.00 2.02
N VAL A 143 17.39 -10.32 3.17
CA VAL A 143 18.15 -10.74 4.36
C VAL A 143 17.58 -12.06 4.89
N PRO A 144 18.33 -12.79 5.74
CA PRO A 144 17.77 -13.97 6.42
C PRO A 144 16.42 -13.66 7.06
N ASP A 145 15.49 -14.60 6.97
CA ASP A 145 14.09 -14.48 7.47
C ASP A 145 13.20 -13.47 6.71
N GLY A 146 13.68 -12.87 5.62
CA GLY A 146 12.89 -11.95 4.79
C GLY A 146 12.56 -10.60 5.44
N ASN A 147 13.17 -10.29 6.60
CA ASN A 147 12.86 -9.07 7.36
C ASN A 147 13.64 -7.83 6.88
N GLY A 148 13.96 -7.80 5.61
CA GLY A 148 14.69 -6.74 4.93
C GLY A 148 15.31 -7.23 3.63
N PHE A 149 16.02 -6.34 2.95
CA PHE A 149 16.76 -6.66 1.72
C PHE A 149 18.01 -5.78 1.58
N THR A 150 18.90 -6.19 0.67
CA THR A 150 20.11 -5.46 0.26
C THR A 150 20.20 -5.45 -1.27
N GLY A 151 21.11 -4.68 -1.84
CA GLY A 151 21.38 -4.68 -3.28
C GLY A 151 20.34 -3.99 -4.14
N ALA A 152 19.45 -3.17 -3.56
CA ALA A 152 18.45 -2.41 -4.31
C ALA A 152 18.33 -0.96 -3.84
N LEU A 153 18.22 -0.04 -4.78
CA LEU A 153 18.03 1.40 -4.57
C LEU A 153 17.22 2.02 -5.70
N GLY A 154 16.37 2.98 -5.37
CA GLY A 154 15.71 3.88 -6.32
C GLY A 154 14.72 3.25 -7.30
N GLY A 155 14.35 2.00 -7.09
CA GLY A 155 13.40 1.24 -7.91
C GLY A 155 12.85 0.03 -7.17
N THR A 156 11.93 -0.71 -7.79
CA THR A 156 11.36 -1.95 -7.26
C THR A 156 12.46 -2.98 -7.01
N PRO A 157 12.58 -3.56 -5.80
CA PRO A 157 13.63 -4.53 -5.50
C PRO A 157 13.49 -5.85 -6.28
N PHE A 158 12.27 -6.40 -6.35
CA PHE A 158 12.00 -7.75 -6.85
C PHE A 158 10.92 -7.75 -7.93
N PRO A 159 11.16 -7.11 -9.12
CA PRO A 159 10.11 -6.97 -10.13
C PRO A 159 9.61 -8.31 -10.71
N ILE A 160 10.35 -9.39 -10.51
CA ILE A 160 9.98 -10.78 -10.85
C ILE A 160 10.05 -11.62 -9.56
N PRO A 161 9.06 -11.46 -8.65
CA PRO A 161 9.13 -12.05 -7.31
C PRO A 161 9.04 -13.56 -7.33
N GLN A 162 9.81 -14.22 -6.45
CA GLN A 162 9.85 -15.67 -6.27
C GLN A 162 9.03 -16.13 -5.05
N ASN A 163 8.68 -15.23 -4.14
CA ASN A 163 7.95 -15.53 -2.92
C ASN A 163 7.08 -14.32 -2.47
N GLY A 164 6.23 -14.55 -1.46
CA GLY A 164 5.28 -13.53 -1.01
C GLY A 164 5.93 -12.34 -0.31
N VAL A 165 7.06 -12.51 0.38
CA VAL A 165 7.72 -11.41 1.08
C VAL A 165 8.41 -10.45 0.10
N GLU A 166 8.84 -10.93 -1.07
CA GLU A 166 9.35 -10.07 -2.15
C GLU A 166 8.26 -9.16 -2.70
N VAL A 167 7.03 -9.67 -2.87
CA VAL A 167 5.87 -8.86 -3.27
C VAL A 167 5.55 -7.81 -2.20
N TYR A 168 5.60 -8.18 -0.93
CA TYR A 168 5.44 -7.25 0.19
C TYR A 168 6.47 -6.11 0.13
N TRP A 169 7.77 -6.42 -0.06
CA TRP A 169 8.81 -5.41 -0.15
C TRP A 169 8.65 -4.50 -1.38
N ASN A 170 8.17 -5.03 -2.50
CA ASN A 170 7.84 -4.21 -3.66
C ASN A 170 6.75 -3.18 -3.34
N HIS A 171 5.71 -3.57 -2.59
CA HIS A 171 4.68 -2.64 -2.13
C HIS A 171 5.26 -1.55 -1.23
N VAL A 172 6.02 -1.91 -0.21
CA VAL A 172 6.58 -0.95 0.76
C VAL A 172 7.53 0.04 0.08
N THR A 173 8.30 -0.42 -0.91
CA THR A 173 9.31 0.39 -1.61
C THR A 173 8.82 1.00 -2.91
N ARG A 174 7.54 0.83 -3.33
CA ARG A 174 7.05 1.39 -4.59
C ARG A 174 7.26 2.90 -4.67
N TRP A 175 7.40 3.41 -5.88
CA TRP A 175 7.60 4.83 -6.14
C TRP A 175 6.39 5.67 -5.70
N ARG A 176 6.63 6.67 -4.85
CA ARG A 176 5.64 7.65 -4.35
C ARG A 176 6.20 9.08 -4.33
N GLY A 177 7.20 9.34 -5.16
CA GLY A 177 7.92 10.63 -5.15
C GLY A 177 9.18 10.58 -4.28
N LEU A 178 9.85 11.73 -4.21
CA LEU A 178 10.93 11.97 -3.26
C LEU A 178 10.40 12.56 -1.96
N THR A 179 9.47 13.51 -2.08
CA THR A 179 8.78 14.13 -0.94
C THR A 179 7.29 14.18 -1.23
N ALA A 180 6.47 14.14 -0.18
CA ALA A 180 5.04 14.37 -0.28
C ALA A 180 4.53 15.06 0.97
N GLY A 181 3.63 16.01 0.82
CA GLY A 181 2.93 16.68 1.90
C GLY A 181 1.45 16.78 1.60
N LEU A 182 0.60 16.59 2.60
CA LEU A 182 -0.85 16.69 2.42
C LEU A 182 -1.55 17.05 3.72
N THR A 183 -2.75 17.59 3.60
CA THR A 183 -3.76 17.62 4.66
C THR A 183 -4.81 16.56 4.35
N VAL A 184 -5.17 15.74 5.33
CA VAL A 184 -6.01 14.57 5.10
C VAL A 184 -6.93 14.32 6.27
N GLY A 185 -8.17 13.91 5.99
CA GLY A 185 -9.15 13.51 6.98
C GLY A 185 -9.18 11.99 7.21
N GLN A 186 -9.52 11.61 8.43
CA GLN A 186 -9.83 10.24 8.84
C GLN A 186 -11.18 10.24 9.58
N ALA A 187 -12.04 9.31 9.23
CA ALA A 187 -13.38 9.18 9.83
C ALA A 187 -13.63 7.74 10.33
N PRO A 188 -13.46 7.46 11.64
CA PRO A 188 -13.95 6.23 12.24
C PRO A 188 -15.47 6.29 12.36
N MET A 189 -16.17 5.43 11.60
CA MET A 189 -17.62 5.38 11.56
C MET A 189 -18.17 4.57 12.72
N THR A 190 -19.26 5.04 13.31
CA THR A 190 -20.02 4.30 14.32
C THR A 190 -21.05 3.36 13.69
N GLU A 191 -21.57 2.41 14.47
CA GLU A 191 -22.65 1.50 14.03
C GLU A 191 -23.94 2.24 13.60
N SER A 192 -24.18 3.43 14.18
CA SER A 192 -25.32 4.27 13.82
C SER A 192 -25.10 5.09 12.54
N GLY A 193 -23.87 5.11 12.00
CA GLY A 193 -23.51 5.89 10.81
C GLY A 193 -23.00 7.31 11.11
N GLY A 194 -22.78 7.65 12.41
CA GLY A 194 -22.10 8.89 12.79
C GLY A 194 -20.59 8.74 12.73
N TYR A 195 -19.84 9.87 12.71
CA TYR A 195 -18.37 9.87 12.76
C TYR A 195 -17.84 11.14 13.45
N THR A 196 -16.58 11.05 13.86
CA THR A 196 -15.78 12.21 14.24
C THR A 196 -14.67 12.36 13.22
N LEU A 197 -14.66 13.45 12.47
CA LEU A 197 -13.56 13.73 11.55
C LEU A 197 -12.31 14.11 12.34
N VAL A 198 -11.19 13.43 12.03
CA VAL A 198 -9.86 13.75 12.55
C VAL A 198 -9.00 14.17 11.37
N ASN A 199 -8.44 15.37 11.41
CA ASN A 199 -7.57 15.88 10.36
C ASN A 199 -6.11 15.77 10.76
N PHE A 200 -5.30 15.42 9.77
CA PHE A 200 -3.86 15.33 9.90
C PHE A 200 -3.16 16.21 8.87
N LYS A 201 -1.99 16.68 9.22
CA LYS A 201 -0.98 17.12 8.28
C LYS A 201 0.10 16.05 8.23
N GLU A 202 0.35 15.53 7.04
CA GLU A 202 1.31 14.45 6.82
C GLU A 202 2.44 14.93 5.91
N GLU A 203 3.66 14.49 6.22
CA GLU A 203 4.86 14.76 5.40
C GLU A 203 5.69 13.51 5.29
N PHE A 204 6.13 13.20 4.06
CA PHE A 204 6.99 12.07 3.73
C PHE A 204 8.28 12.56 3.07
N TYR A 205 9.38 11.86 3.35
CA TYR A 205 10.63 11.96 2.61
C TYR A 205 11.14 10.55 2.31
N PHE A 206 11.08 10.17 1.04
CA PHE A 206 11.47 8.84 0.57
C PHE A 206 12.96 8.80 0.21
N GLN A 207 13.82 8.69 1.23
CA GLN A 207 15.27 8.71 1.09
C GLN A 207 15.79 7.65 0.11
N PHE A 208 15.11 6.51 0.02
CA PHE A 208 15.41 5.44 -0.93
C PHE A 208 15.46 5.90 -2.40
N TYR A 209 14.76 6.97 -2.74
CA TYR A 209 14.65 7.53 -4.08
C TYR A 209 15.49 8.79 -4.32
N GLU A 210 16.31 9.19 -3.34
CA GLU A 210 17.19 10.35 -3.47
C GLU A 210 18.21 10.12 -4.60
N PRO A 211 18.34 11.04 -5.57
CA PRO A 211 19.35 10.93 -6.62
C PRO A 211 20.77 10.83 -6.07
N GLY A 212 21.54 9.87 -6.59
CA GLY A 212 22.93 9.65 -6.13
C GLY A 212 23.05 8.95 -4.78
N MET A 213 21.94 8.48 -4.20
CA MET A 213 21.96 7.70 -2.94
C MET A 213 22.81 6.43 -3.11
N THR A 214 23.55 6.11 -2.05
CA THR A 214 24.27 4.83 -1.92
C THR A 214 23.75 4.06 -0.71
N GLU A 215 23.94 2.75 -0.65
CA GLU A 215 23.51 1.96 0.52
C GLU A 215 24.16 2.45 1.83
N ALA A 216 25.41 2.88 1.78
CA ALA A 216 26.10 3.43 2.94
C ALA A 216 25.48 4.76 3.41
N ALA A 217 25.15 5.66 2.46
CA ALA A 217 24.51 6.94 2.77
C ALA A 217 23.06 6.77 3.22
N LEU A 218 22.35 5.78 2.67
CA LEU A 218 21.00 5.42 3.06
C LEU A 218 20.90 5.01 4.54
N ASN A 219 21.96 4.45 5.08
CA ASN A 219 22.09 4.08 6.49
C ASN A 219 20.88 3.32 7.04
N ASN A 220 20.41 2.35 6.26
CA ASN A 220 19.26 1.50 6.60
C ASN A 220 17.89 2.24 6.70
N ILE A 221 17.77 3.51 6.31
CA ILE A 221 16.51 4.26 6.37
C ILE A 221 15.86 4.33 4.99
N LEU A 222 14.67 3.73 4.86
CA LEU A 222 13.85 3.75 3.65
C LEU A 222 13.21 5.12 3.44
N LEU A 223 12.51 5.58 4.46
CA LEU A 223 11.75 6.83 4.44
C LEU A 223 11.62 7.44 5.84
N PHE A 224 11.27 8.72 5.85
CA PHE A 224 10.83 9.46 7.02
C PHE A 224 9.37 9.86 6.85
N PHE A 225 8.62 9.84 7.94
CA PHE A 225 7.21 10.20 7.97
C PHE A 225 6.88 11.00 9.22
N THR A 226 6.09 12.05 9.08
CA THR A 226 5.45 12.73 10.21
C THR A 226 3.96 12.86 9.98
N GLN A 227 3.17 12.68 11.05
CA GLN A 227 1.74 12.89 11.07
C GLN A 227 1.40 13.77 12.27
N GLU A 228 0.90 14.96 11.99
CA GLU A 228 0.44 15.92 13.01
C GLU A 228 -1.09 15.93 13.02
N THR A 229 -1.70 15.69 14.17
CA THR A 229 -3.16 15.83 14.35
C THR A 229 -3.50 17.32 14.43
N THR A 230 -4.32 17.83 13.52
CA THR A 230 -4.69 19.26 13.44
C THR A 230 -6.11 19.54 13.91
N ALA A 231 -7.00 18.56 13.83
CA ALA A 231 -8.39 18.65 14.31
C ALA A 231 -8.89 17.27 14.80
N PRO A 232 -9.91 17.22 15.66
CA PRO A 232 -10.53 18.33 16.41
C PRO A 232 -9.60 18.89 17.49
N ALA A 233 -9.89 20.08 18.02
CA ALA A 233 -9.03 20.80 18.97
C ALA A 233 -8.59 19.97 20.20
N ARG A 234 -9.44 19.03 20.67
CA ARG A 234 -9.10 18.12 21.80
C ARG A 234 -7.98 17.12 21.51
N LEU A 235 -7.67 16.86 20.24
CA LEU A 235 -6.63 15.93 19.77
C LEU A 235 -5.48 16.66 19.10
N ALA A 236 -5.64 17.93 18.76
CA ALA A 236 -4.65 18.71 18.00
C ALA A 236 -3.32 18.83 18.73
N GLY A 237 -2.23 18.83 17.96
CA GLY A 237 -0.87 18.99 18.43
C GLY A 237 -0.13 17.70 18.77
N GLU A 238 -0.79 16.52 18.73
CA GLU A 238 -0.06 15.26 18.76
C GLU A 238 0.69 15.07 17.44
N VAL A 239 1.97 14.72 17.52
CA VAL A 239 2.81 14.49 16.32
C VAL A 239 3.52 13.15 16.43
N LEU A 240 3.28 12.28 15.46
CA LEU A 240 4.01 11.03 15.24
C LEU A 240 5.19 11.30 14.29
N LEU A 241 6.37 10.79 14.62
CA LEU A 241 7.54 10.70 13.74
C LEU A 241 7.90 9.24 13.56
N VAL A 242 8.08 8.81 12.33
CA VAL A 242 8.58 7.48 11.96
C VAL A 242 9.83 7.61 11.08
N GLN A 243 10.84 6.82 11.39
CA GLN A 243 11.97 6.52 10.51
C GLN A 243 11.87 5.03 10.16
N GLU A 244 11.48 4.75 8.93
CA GLU A 244 11.29 3.39 8.44
C GLU A 244 12.62 2.77 8.06
N THR A 245 12.90 1.56 8.57
CA THR A 245 14.13 0.84 8.27
C THR A 245 13.92 -0.22 7.19
N ILE A 246 14.94 -0.49 6.37
CA ILE A 246 14.92 -1.53 5.34
C ILE A 246 15.21 -2.90 5.97
N ASP A 247 16.40 -3.07 6.54
CA ASP A 247 16.76 -4.28 7.26
C ASP A 247 16.33 -4.16 8.73
N GLN A 248 15.13 -4.67 8.99
CA GLN A 248 14.52 -4.63 10.32
C GLN A 248 15.10 -5.70 11.27
N SER A 249 15.86 -6.66 10.76
CA SER A 249 16.61 -7.59 11.59
C SER A 249 17.83 -6.92 12.24
N ARG A 250 18.44 -5.96 11.54
CA ARG A 250 19.51 -5.11 12.06
C ARG A 250 18.99 -4.04 12.99
N GLU A 251 17.90 -3.38 12.62
CA GLU A 251 17.30 -2.31 13.40
C GLU A 251 15.83 -2.16 13.06
N ALA A 252 14.96 -2.37 14.07
CA ALA A 252 13.53 -2.17 13.94
C ALA A 252 13.17 -0.71 13.63
N ARG A 253 11.98 -0.49 13.05
CA ARG A 253 11.37 0.83 12.85
C ARG A 253 11.57 1.71 14.08
N ARG A 254 12.00 2.95 13.86
CA ARG A 254 12.13 3.96 14.91
C ARG A 254 10.91 4.87 14.88
N ALA A 255 10.22 5.01 16.01
CA ALA A 255 9.08 5.89 16.09
C ALA A 255 9.06 6.68 17.40
N TRP A 256 8.56 7.91 17.32
CA TRP A 256 8.38 8.82 18.47
C TRP A 256 7.05 9.54 18.36
N VAL A 257 6.45 9.80 19.49
CA VAL A 257 5.22 10.61 19.61
C VAL A 257 5.51 11.79 20.52
N TYR A 258 5.19 12.99 20.05
CA TYR A 258 5.05 14.17 20.86
C TYR A 258 3.62 14.26 21.39
N ASN A 259 3.48 14.40 22.71
CA ASN A 259 2.19 14.61 23.36
C ASN A 259 2.09 16.07 23.87
N PRO A 260 1.15 16.88 23.35
CA PRO A 260 1.03 18.30 23.70
C PRO A 260 0.64 18.50 25.17
N GLY A 261 -0.18 17.61 25.76
CA GLY A 261 -0.57 17.70 27.17
C GLY A 261 0.60 17.51 28.14
N GLN A 262 1.59 16.69 27.76
CA GLN A 262 2.78 16.43 28.56
C GLN A 262 4.00 17.25 28.11
N ARG A 263 3.92 17.88 26.93
CA ARG A 263 5.02 18.62 26.27
C ARG A 263 6.31 17.78 26.19
N ARG A 264 6.17 16.49 25.84
CA ARG A 264 7.30 15.55 25.81
C ARG A 264 7.23 14.65 24.57
N VAL A 265 8.41 14.36 24.03
CA VAL A 265 8.63 13.33 23.02
C VAL A 265 8.92 12.00 23.73
N ARG A 266 8.24 10.94 23.34
CA ARG A 266 8.47 9.57 23.81
C ARG A 266 8.68 8.63 22.65
N ARG A 267 9.50 7.60 22.83
CA ARG A 267 9.59 6.49 21.87
C ARG A 267 8.26 5.72 21.84
N ALA A 268 7.88 5.30 20.63
CA ALA A 268 6.69 4.47 20.37
C ALA A 268 7.12 3.15 19.68
N PRO A 269 7.73 2.19 20.41
CA PRO A 269 8.37 1.03 19.79
C PRO A 269 7.38 0.04 19.14
N ASN A 270 6.11 0.12 19.47
CA ASN A 270 5.10 -0.86 19.05
C ASN A 270 4.30 -0.47 17.80
N VAL A 271 4.64 0.63 17.12
CA VAL A 271 3.94 1.07 15.89
C VAL A 271 4.19 0.19 14.66
N ALA A 272 4.95 -0.90 14.79
CA ALA A 272 5.24 -1.83 13.70
C ALA A 272 4.25 -3.00 13.59
N PHE A 273 3.27 -3.11 14.50
CA PHE A 273 2.40 -4.28 14.63
C PHE A 273 0.94 -3.88 14.91
N ASP A 274 0.25 -4.66 15.75
CA ASP A 274 -1.18 -4.59 16.02
C ASP A 274 -1.62 -3.59 17.10
N ASN A 275 -0.77 -2.66 17.48
CA ASN A 275 -1.22 -1.52 18.27
C ASN A 275 -2.31 -0.75 17.52
N PRO A 276 -3.27 -0.14 18.23
CA PRO A 276 -4.26 0.72 17.59
C PRO A 276 -3.60 1.80 16.75
N GLY A 277 -4.11 2.01 15.53
CA GLY A 277 -3.69 3.13 14.69
C GLY A 277 -4.09 4.47 15.30
N THR A 278 -3.33 5.52 15.02
CA THR A 278 -3.55 6.87 15.56
C THR A 278 -4.99 7.34 15.29
N ASN A 279 -5.71 7.66 16.37
CA ASN A 279 -7.09 8.19 16.32
C ASN A 279 -8.08 7.37 15.48
N ALA A 280 -7.84 6.06 15.27
CA ALA A 280 -8.62 5.17 14.40
C ALA A 280 -9.76 4.43 15.14
N ASP A 281 -9.98 4.71 16.42
CA ASP A 281 -11.01 4.08 17.26
C ASP A 281 -11.00 2.54 17.19
N ASN A 282 -9.79 1.95 17.20
CA ASN A 282 -9.51 0.52 17.09
C ASN A 282 -9.95 -0.14 15.76
N LEU A 283 -10.36 0.63 14.76
CA LEU A 283 -10.79 0.10 13.45
C LEU A 283 -9.62 -0.32 12.57
N ARG A 284 -8.39 0.14 12.84
CA ARG A 284 -7.18 -0.37 12.19
C ARG A 284 -6.05 -0.57 13.20
N THR A 285 -5.10 -1.40 12.85
CA THR A 285 -3.82 -1.56 13.55
C THR A 285 -2.76 -0.60 12.98
N ALA A 286 -1.67 -0.38 13.73
CA ALA A 286 -0.59 0.50 13.29
C ALA A 286 0.07 0.02 11.99
N ASP A 287 0.14 -1.30 11.77
CA ASP A 287 0.69 -1.92 10.57
C ASP A 287 -0.25 -1.92 9.34
N GLN A 288 -1.50 -1.45 9.49
CA GLN A 288 -2.47 -1.29 8.40
C GLN A 288 -2.41 0.10 7.73
N PHE A 289 -1.44 0.93 8.04
CA PHE A 289 -1.20 2.17 7.30
C PHE A 289 -0.68 1.85 5.89
N ASP A 290 -1.12 2.58 4.86
CA ASP A 290 -0.77 2.30 3.46
C ASP A 290 -1.11 0.85 3.07
N MET A 291 -2.31 0.39 3.45
CA MET A 291 -2.83 -0.98 3.33
C MET A 291 -2.08 -2.03 4.16
N TYR A 292 -0.78 -2.09 4.08
CA TYR A 292 0.09 -2.85 4.97
C TYR A 292 1.53 -2.30 4.95
N ASN A 293 1.95 -1.76 6.07
CA ASN A 293 3.29 -1.20 6.28
C ASN A 293 3.84 -1.62 7.65
N GLY A 294 3.74 -2.89 7.98
CA GLY A 294 4.27 -3.48 9.24
C GLY A 294 5.57 -4.23 9.01
N SER A 295 6.19 -4.72 10.09
CA SER A 295 7.28 -5.66 9.96
C SER A 295 6.78 -7.01 9.43
N PRO A 296 7.41 -7.63 8.42
CA PRO A 296 6.98 -8.92 7.90
C PRO A 296 7.33 -10.09 8.82
N GLN A 297 8.11 -9.89 9.88
CA GLN A 297 8.75 -10.95 10.68
C GLN A 297 7.78 -11.89 11.41
N ARG A 298 6.55 -11.43 11.72
CA ARG A 298 5.55 -12.23 12.45
C ARG A 298 4.80 -13.23 11.58
N TYR A 299 4.92 -13.13 10.25
CA TYR A 299 4.15 -13.90 9.30
C TYR A 299 5.03 -14.77 8.41
N ASP A 300 4.49 -15.92 8.03
CA ASP A 300 4.96 -16.72 6.91
C ASP A 300 4.25 -16.24 5.64
N TRP A 301 5.03 -15.95 4.60
CA TRP A 301 4.55 -15.32 3.38
C TRP A 301 4.56 -16.29 2.21
N LYS A 302 3.39 -16.55 1.66
CA LYS A 302 3.21 -17.46 0.53
C LYS A 302 2.73 -16.70 -0.70
N LEU A 303 3.49 -16.76 -1.79
CA LEU A 303 3.03 -16.32 -3.10
C LEU A 303 2.08 -17.37 -3.67
N ILE A 304 0.80 -16.98 -3.87
CA ILE A 304 -0.22 -17.88 -4.44
C ILE A 304 -0.17 -17.83 -5.97
N GLY A 305 0.18 -16.68 -6.55
CA GLY A 305 0.21 -16.44 -7.98
C GLY A 305 -0.57 -15.19 -8.37
N LYS A 306 -0.97 -15.09 -9.63
CA LYS A 306 -1.78 -13.98 -10.14
C LYS A 306 -3.24 -14.37 -10.28
N LYS A 307 -4.14 -13.40 -10.12
CA LYS A 307 -5.57 -13.49 -10.41
C LYS A 307 -6.05 -12.24 -11.12
N GLU A 308 -7.12 -12.37 -11.87
CA GLU A 308 -7.90 -11.26 -12.41
C GLU A 308 -9.09 -11.01 -11.49
N ILE A 309 -9.14 -9.87 -10.82
CA ILE A 309 -10.23 -9.51 -9.91
C ILE A 309 -10.65 -8.06 -10.09
N TYR A 310 -11.92 -7.78 -9.75
CA TYR A 310 -12.41 -6.41 -9.66
C TYR A 310 -11.84 -5.74 -8.41
N VAL A 311 -11.18 -4.60 -8.61
CA VAL A 311 -10.50 -3.84 -7.55
C VAL A 311 -10.83 -2.36 -7.69
N PRO A 312 -10.78 -1.59 -6.58
CA PRO A 312 -10.83 -0.13 -6.65
C PRO A 312 -9.65 0.39 -7.46
N TYR A 313 -9.91 1.19 -8.51
CA TYR A 313 -8.85 1.72 -9.37
C TYR A 313 -9.27 3.01 -10.06
N ASN A 314 -8.32 3.90 -10.36
CA ASN A 314 -8.57 5.20 -10.97
C ASN A 314 -9.64 6.01 -10.22
N ALA A 315 -9.53 6.04 -8.90
CA ALA A 315 -10.56 6.51 -7.96
C ALA A 315 -10.60 8.04 -7.81
N TYR A 316 -10.44 8.79 -8.89
CA TYR A 316 -10.36 10.27 -8.90
C TYR A 316 -11.60 10.94 -8.32
N ARG A 317 -12.80 10.35 -8.49
CA ARG A 317 -14.05 10.89 -7.96
C ARG A 317 -14.06 11.06 -6.44
N LEU A 318 -13.32 10.22 -5.72
CA LEU A 318 -13.22 10.28 -4.26
C LEU A 318 -12.40 11.48 -3.77
N GLN A 319 -11.63 12.12 -4.66
CA GLN A 319 -10.86 13.33 -4.39
C GLN A 319 -11.43 14.58 -5.06
N ASP A 320 -12.58 14.51 -5.73
CA ASP A 320 -13.20 15.68 -6.34
C ASP A 320 -13.54 16.72 -5.25
N GLY A 321 -12.98 17.92 -5.34
CA GLY A 321 -13.20 19.00 -4.38
C GLY A 321 -14.65 19.46 -4.24
N LYS A 322 -15.57 18.95 -5.07
CA LYS A 322 -17.02 19.16 -4.94
C LYS A 322 -17.72 18.10 -4.10
N LEU A 323 -17.08 16.93 -3.89
CA LEU A 323 -17.63 15.84 -3.11
C LEU A 323 -17.62 16.17 -1.61
N LYS A 324 -18.77 16.13 -0.97
CA LYS A 324 -18.88 16.33 0.47
C LYS A 324 -18.71 15.02 1.23
N TYR A 325 -18.01 15.07 2.37
CA TYR A 325 -17.86 13.89 3.24
C TYR A 325 -19.22 13.33 3.66
N ALA A 326 -20.20 14.18 3.91
CA ALA A 326 -21.57 13.75 4.23
C ALA A 326 -22.26 12.99 3.08
N ASP A 327 -21.88 13.22 1.82
CA ASP A 327 -22.41 12.48 0.68
C ASP A 327 -21.68 11.15 0.48
N LEU A 328 -20.39 11.11 0.80
CA LEU A 328 -19.55 9.93 0.69
C LEU A 328 -19.73 8.95 1.85
N LEU A 329 -19.66 9.46 3.09
CA LEU A 329 -19.68 8.63 4.30
C LEU A 329 -21.12 8.23 4.65
N LYS A 330 -21.42 6.94 4.54
CA LYS A 330 -22.75 6.38 4.85
C LYS A 330 -22.61 5.30 5.92
N LYS A 331 -23.72 4.83 6.46
CA LYS A 331 -23.72 3.70 7.39
C LYS A 331 -23.22 2.44 6.67
N ASN A 332 -22.43 1.61 7.35
CA ASN A 332 -21.90 0.31 6.92
C ASN A 332 -20.78 0.38 5.88
N HIS A 333 -20.84 1.25 4.89
CA HIS A 333 -19.83 1.45 3.85
C HIS A 333 -19.96 2.84 3.22
N ILE A 334 -18.98 3.25 2.44
CA ILE A 334 -19.07 4.51 1.68
C ILE A 334 -20.19 4.43 0.63
N ASN A 335 -20.64 5.58 0.15
CA ASN A 335 -21.55 5.65 -0.99
C ASN A 335 -20.85 5.14 -2.25
N GLN A 336 -21.21 3.94 -2.67
CA GLN A 336 -20.60 3.22 -3.80
C GLN A 336 -20.84 3.92 -5.17
N ASP A 337 -21.70 4.94 -5.25
CA ASP A 337 -21.87 5.72 -6.48
C ASP A 337 -20.64 6.57 -6.83
N PHE A 338 -19.77 6.83 -5.86
CA PHE A 338 -18.51 7.55 -6.05
C PHE A 338 -17.31 6.60 -6.24
N ALA A 339 -17.46 5.31 -5.93
CA ALA A 339 -16.41 4.32 -6.12
C ALA A 339 -16.32 3.88 -7.59
N ARG A 340 -15.12 3.54 -8.01
CA ARG A 340 -14.82 2.99 -9.33
C ARG A 340 -14.09 1.66 -9.17
N TYR A 341 -14.61 0.61 -9.80
CA TYR A 341 -13.98 -0.71 -9.84
C TYR A 341 -13.62 -1.07 -11.27
N GLU A 342 -12.45 -1.67 -11.44
CA GLU A 342 -11.94 -2.15 -12.73
C GLU A 342 -11.42 -3.57 -12.59
N LEU A 343 -11.39 -4.35 -13.66
CA LEU A 343 -10.78 -5.66 -13.67
C LEU A 343 -9.26 -5.54 -13.85
N HIS A 344 -8.47 -5.96 -12.87
CA HIS A 344 -7.01 -5.94 -12.95
C HIS A 344 -6.40 -7.29 -12.62
N ARG A 345 -5.19 -7.56 -13.14
CA ARG A 345 -4.35 -8.66 -12.66
C ARG A 345 -3.65 -8.22 -11.39
N VAL A 346 -3.76 -9.05 -10.37
CA VAL A 346 -3.13 -8.83 -9.08
C VAL A 346 -2.28 -10.02 -8.68
N TRP A 347 -1.17 -9.76 -8.02
CA TRP A 347 -0.47 -10.76 -7.24
C TRP A 347 -1.28 -11.07 -6.00
N VAL A 348 -1.44 -12.36 -5.68
CA VAL A 348 -2.13 -12.82 -4.47
C VAL A 348 -1.09 -13.40 -3.53
N VAL A 349 -1.03 -12.84 -2.33
CA VAL A 349 -0.09 -13.22 -1.28
C VAL A 349 -0.86 -13.56 -0.01
N ASP A 350 -0.66 -14.75 0.51
CA ASP A 350 -1.13 -15.14 1.85
C ASP A 350 -0.02 -14.91 2.87
N SER A 351 -0.35 -14.23 3.96
CA SER A 351 0.50 -14.09 5.13
C SER A 351 -0.19 -14.74 6.33
N THR A 352 0.42 -15.79 6.86
CA THR A 352 -0.08 -16.56 8.01
C THR A 352 0.79 -16.32 9.23
N LEU A 353 0.18 -16.04 10.37
CA LEU A 353 0.89 -15.76 11.61
C LEU A 353 1.73 -16.96 12.03
N LYS A 354 3.00 -16.72 12.35
CA LYS A 354 3.94 -17.77 12.80
C LYS A 354 3.53 -18.35 14.15
N PRO A 355 3.82 -19.63 14.42
CA PRO A 355 3.57 -20.21 15.74
C PRO A 355 4.26 -19.44 16.86
N GLY A 356 3.58 -19.25 17.98
CA GLY A 356 4.13 -18.62 19.18
C GLY A 356 4.20 -17.09 19.16
N VAL A 357 3.76 -16.43 18.07
CA VAL A 357 3.62 -14.98 18.03
C VAL A 357 2.16 -14.57 18.08
N SER A 358 1.88 -13.31 18.47
CA SER A 358 0.53 -12.78 18.64
C SER A 358 0.27 -11.62 17.69
N HIS A 359 -0.93 -11.58 17.13
CA HIS A 359 -1.51 -10.49 16.36
C HIS A 359 -3.03 -10.65 16.31
N ILE A 360 -3.80 -9.56 16.17
CA ILE A 360 -5.26 -9.67 16.04
C ILE A 360 -5.68 -10.36 14.73
N TYR A 361 -4.84 -10.36 13.70
CA TYR A 361 -5.05 -11.08 12.45
C TYR A 361 -4.17 -12.31 12.38
N SER A 362 -4.79 -13.51 12.40
CA SER A 362 -4.07 -14.78 12.22
C SER A 362 -3.60 -15.01 10.79
N ARG A 363 -4.30 -14.41 9.82
CA ARG A 363 -3.99 -14.47 8.38
C ARG A 363 -4.45 -13.20 7.69
N ARG A 364 -3.72 -12.81 6.65
CA ARG A 364 -4.13 -11.81 5.67
C ARG A 364 -3.90 -12.35 4.26
N THR A 365 -4.85 -12.11 3.35
CA THR A 365 -4.64 -12.31 1.92
C THR A 365 -4.55 -10.94 1.26
N LEU A 366 -3.40 -10.63 0.69
CA LEU A 366 -3.12 -9.36 0.04
C LEU A 366 -3.32 -9.50 -1.48
N TYR A 367 -3.96 -8.51 -2.09
CA TYR A 367 -4.15 -8.39 -3.53
C TYR A 367 -3.37 -7.16 -3.99
N VAL A 368 -2.29 -7.39 -4.75
CA VAL A 368 -1.31 -6.37 -5.11
C VAL A 368 -1.34 -6.15 -6.61
N ASP A 369 -1.62 -4.94 -7.04
CA ASP A 369 -1.66 -4.58 -8.46
C ASP A 369 -0.33 -4.85 -9.16
N GLU A 370 -0.38 -5.54 -10.30
CA GLU A 370 0.85 -5.93 -11.02
C GLU A 370 1.57 -4.77 -11.69
N ASP A 371 0.86 -3.68 -11.99
CA ASP A 371 1.43 -2.53 -12.71
C ASP A 371 2.13 -1.53 -11.79
N SER A 372 1.79 -1.51 -10.50
CA SER A 372 2.23 -0.46 -9.58
C SER A 372 2.79 -0.97 -8.24
N TRP A 373 2.57 -2.24 -7.91
CA TRP A 373 2.83 -2.82 -6.59
C TRP A 373 1.97 -2.24 -5.46
N GLN A 374 0.92 -1.48 -5.77
CA GLN A 374 -0.04 -1.00 -4.79
C GLN A 374 -0.89 -2.18 -4.29
N ILE A 375 -1.02 -2.36 -2.97
CA ILE A 375 -2.03 -3.25 -2.41
C ILE A 375 -3.40 -2.58 -2.60
N VAL A 376 -4.30 -3.22 -3.31
CA VAL A 376 -5.63 -2.67 -3.65
C VAL A 376 -6.76 -3.27 -2.81
N ALA A 377 -6.54 -4.45 -2.22
CA ALA A 377 -7.46 -5.06 -1.27
C ALA A 377 -6.70 -5.98 -0.30
N VAL A 378 -7.26 -6.17 0.90
CA VAL A 378 -6.76 -7.14 1.89
C VAL A 378 -7.94 -7.80 2.61
N ASP A 379 -7.93 -9.14 2.64
CA ASP A 379 -8.83 -9.94 3.47
C ASP A 379 -8.13 -10.27 4.79
N CYS A 380 -8.68 -9.83 5.92
CA CYS A 380 -8.10 -10.03 7.26
C CYS A 380 -8.92 -11.04 8.06
N TYR A 381 -8.25 -12.06 8.61
CA TYR A 381 -8.87 -13.15 9.35
C TYR A 381 -8.50 -13.11 10.83
N ASP A 382 -9.48 -13.39 11.69
CA ASP A 382 -9.29 -13.42 13.15
C ASP A 382 -8.52 -14.69 13.63
N SER A 383 -8.31 -14.82 14.93
CA SER A 383 -7.61 -15.97 15.53
C SER A 383 -8.32 -17.32 15.32
N ARG A 384 -9.61 -17.31 14.96
CA ARG A 384 -10.40 -18.51 14.62
C ARG A 384 -10.39 -18.83 13.12
N GLY A 385 -9.64 -18.03 12.34
CA GLY A 385 -9.58 -18.15 10.88
C GLY A 385 -10.86 -17.66 10.18
N GLN A 386 -11.71 -16.90 10.86
CA GLN A 386 -12.89 -16.30 10.25
C GLN A 386 -12.53 -14.95 9.65
N LEU A 387 -13.11 -14.63 8.49
CA LEU A 387 -12.96 -13.33 7.87
C LEU A 387 -13.54 -12.27 8.82
N TYR A 388 -12.71 -11.33 9.20
CA TYR A 388 -13.00 -10.35 10.24
C TYR A 388 -13.10 -8.94 9.69
N ARG A 389 -12.10 -8.51 8.91
CA ARG A 389 -12.07 -7.19 8.29
C ARG A 389 -11.70 -7.28 6.81
N VAL A 390 -12.21 -6.32 6.06
CA VAL A 390 -11.88 -6.13 4.64
C VAL A 390 -11.26 -4.76 4.48
N GLN A 391 -10.11 -4.68 3.77
CA GLN A 391 -9.55 -3.40 3.39
C GLN A 391 -9.68 -3.19 1.89
N GLU A 392 -9.95 -1.96 1.50
CA GLU A 392 -9.88 -1.49 0.11
C GLU A 392 -8.97 -0.27 0.02
N GLY A 393 -8.00 -0.31 -0.89
CA GLY A 393 -7.17 0.81 -1.30
C GLY A 393 -7.69 1.38 -2.62
N HIS A 394 -8.40 2.51 -2.56
CA HIS A 394 -8.94 3.17 -3.73
C HIS A 394 -7.84 3.97 -4.42
N ALA A 395 -7.04 3.29 -5.23
CA ALA A 395 -5.86 3.84 -5.87
C ALA A 395 -6.18 4.73 -7.07
N MET A 396 -5.33 5.71 -7.31
CA MET A 396 -5.31 6.50 -8.54
C MET A 396 -3.87 6.82 -8.96
N ASN A 397 -3.67 7.18 -10.21
CA ASN A 397 -2.37 7.67 -10.67
C ASN A 397 -2.29 9.19 -10.44
N TYR A 398 -1.32 9.61 -9.65
CA TYR A 398 -0.92 11.01 -9.49
C TYR A 398 -0.06 11.42 -10.68
N TYR A 399 -0.71 11.69 -11.80
CA TYR A 399 -0.11 11.74 -13.14
C TYR A 399 0.95 12.84 -13.35
N ASN A 400 0.99 13.88 -12.52
CA ASN A 400 2.08 14.88 -12.56
C ASN A 400 3.41 14.36 -12.00
N LEU A 401 3.37 13.26 -11.25
CA LEU A 401 4.55 12.60 -10.65
C LEU A 401 4.90 11.27 -11.32
N PRO A 402 4.16 10.72 -12.20
CA PRO A 402 3.52 9.43 -12.40
C PRO A 402 3.76 8.44 -11.24
N SER A 403 2.79 8.36 -10.35
CA SER A 403 2.83 7.50 -9.17
C SER A 403 1.45 6.94 -8.86
N GLN A 404 1.34 5.65 -8.63
CA GLN A 404 0.10 5.02 -8.16
C GLN A 404 0.09 4.98 -6.64
N TRP A 405 -0.94 5.58 -6.04
CA TRP A 405 -1.11 5.60 -4.59
C TRP A 405 -2.59 5.68 -4.24
N ASP A 406 -2.95 5.32 -2.98
CA ASP A 406 -4.32 5.40 -2.53
C ASP A 406 -4.80 6.86 -2.43
N SER A 407 -6.01 7.08 -2.90
CA SER A 407 -6.76 8.30 -2.64
C SER A 407 -7.62 8.18 -1.38
N LEU A 408 -8.05 6.95 -1.08
CA LEU A 408 -8.85 6.60 0.09
C LEU A 408 -8.54 5.15 0.48
N GLU A 409 -8.28 4.91 1.75
CA GLU A 409 -8.21 3.57 2.34
C GLU A 409 -9.46 3.32 3.20
N LEU A 410 -10.04 2.14 3.06
CA LEU A 410 -11.16 1.68 3.88
C LEU A 410 -10.75 0.45 4.69
N VAL A 411 -11.16 0.40 5.95
CA VAL A 411 -11.08 -0.80 6.78
C VAL A 411 -12.46 -1.09 7.33
N MET A 412 -13.13 -2.11 6.80
CA MET A 412 -14.51 -2.46 7.11
C MET A 412 -14.56 -3.64 8.08
N ASP A 413 -15.17 -3.46 9.24
CA ASP A 413 -15.34 -4.48 10.28
C ASP A 413 -16.67 -5.21 10.08
N LEU A 414 -16.60 -6.46 9.63
CA LEU A 414 -17.76 -7.28 9.31
C LEU A 414 -18.58 -7.71 10.53
N SER A 415 -18.00 -7.59 11.74
CA SER A 415 -18.65 -8.05 12.98
C SER A 415 -19.67 -7.07 13.53
N ASN A 416 -19.51 -5.77 13.22
CA ASN A 416 -20.33 -4.72 13.83
C ASN A 416 -20.80 -3.62 12.83
N GLY A 417 -20.42 -3.73 11.55
CA GLY A 417 -20.82 -2.76 10.53
C GLY A 417 -20.12 -1.39 10.63
N ARG A 418 -19.09 -1.27 11.48
CA ARG A 418 -18.25 -0.08 11.54
C ARG A 418 -17.18 -0.12 10.45
N TYR A 419 -16.72 1.04 10.04
CA TYR A 419 -15.54 1.13 9.16
C TYR A 419 -14.74 2.40 9.44
N LEU A 420 -13.49 2.36 9.03
CA LEU A 420 -12.61 3.52 8.97
C LEU A 420 -12.47 3.96 7.52
N ALA A 421 -12.65 5.26 7.28
CA ALA A 421 -12.22 5.91 6.03
C ALA A 421 -10.99 6.77 6.34
N LEU A 422 -9.86 6.50 5.70
CA LEU A 422 -8.59 7.21 5.82
C LEU A 422 -8.18 7.73 4.44
N GLY A 423 -7.70 8.96 4.34
CA GLY A 423 -7.34 9.56 3.06
C GLY A 423 -8.35 10.56 2.52
N LEU A 424 -9.32 10.99 3.34
CA LEU A 424 -10.34 11.96 2.93
C LEU A 424 -9.70 13.31 2.60
N GLN A 425 -9.82 13.75 1.33
CA GLN A 425 -9.20 15.00 0.83
C GLN A 425 -10.19 15.92 0.11
N SER A 426 -11.38 15.45 -0.27
CA SER A 426 -12.30 16.22 -1.12
C SER A 426 -12.78 17.55 -0.49
N GLU A 427 -12.81 17.67 0.81
CA GLU A 427 -13.12 18.93 1.51
C GLU A 427 -11.87 19.66 2.04
N GLU A 428 -10.66 19.13 1.78
CA GLU A 428 -9.40 19.79 2.12
C GLU A 428 -8.99 20.79 1.01
N HIS A 429 -7.96 21.59 1.28
CA HIS A 429 -7.51 22.64 0.34
C HIS A 429 -6.80 22.13 -0.92
N GLY A 430 -6.69 20.83 -1.10
CA GLY A 430 -6.03 20.21 -2.24
C GLY A 430 -5.65 18.76 -1.96
N SER A 431 -4.73 18.25 -2.76
CA SER A 431 -4.21 16.88 -2.69
C SER A 431 -2.72 16.88 -2.30
N TYR A 432 -1.98 15.85 -2.69
CA TYR A 432 -0.55 15.75 -2.42
C TYR A 432 0.27 16.87 -3.07
N ASP A 433 1.09 17.56 -2.28
CA ASP A 433 2.20 18.39 -2.75
C ASP A 433 3.48 17.55 -2.77
N PHE A 434 3.94 17.17 -3.96
CA PHE A 434 5.16 16.39 -4.16
C PHE A 434 6.45 17.23 -4.22
N ASN A 435 6.35 18.55 -3.95
CA ASN A 435 7.48 19.48 -4.03
C ASN A 435 7.83 20.14 -2.67
N ILE A 436 7.37 19.57 -1.55
CA ILE A 436 7.72 20.11 -0.23
C ILE A 436 9.25 20.07 -0.04
N LYS A 437 9.78 21.15 0.55
CA LYS A 437 11.22 21.25 0.82
C LYS A 437 11.52 20.64 2.18
N ARG A 438 12.03 19.41 2.18
CA ARG A 438 12.43 18.66 3.36
C ARG A 438 13.75 17.94 3.14
N THR A 439 14.44 17.69 4.24
CA THR A 439 15.67 16.92 4.32
C THR A 439 15.59 15.95 5.50
N PRO A 440 16.44 14.93 5.61
CA PRO A 440 16.48 14.04 6.78
C PRO A 440 16.60 14.76 8.12
N ALA A 441 17.25 15.95 8.15
CA ALA A 441 17.42 16.76 9.35
C ALA A 441 16.09 17.30 9.93
N ASP A 442 15.04 17.38 9.11
CA ASP A 442 13.70 17.81 9.51
C ASP A 442 12.91 16.72 10.28
N TYR A 443 13.40 15.47 10.25
CA TYR A 443 12.73 14.30 10.81
C TYR A 443 13.48 13.72 12.01
N THR A 444 13.75 14.57 13.00
CA THR A 444 14.43 14.18 14.24
C THR A 444 13.55 14.42 15.47
N PRO A 445 13.73 13.69 16.59
CA PRO A 445 12.99 13.93 17.83
C PRO A 445 13.09 15.38 18.33
N ALA A 446 14.25 16.03 18.17
CA ALA A 446 14.46 17.43 18.56
C ALA A 446 13.64 18.41 17.70
N VAL A 447 13.43 18.11 16.41
CA VAL A 447 12.54 18.91 15.55
C VAL A 447 11.08 18.69 15.93
N LEU A 448 10.71 17.45 16.27
CA LEU A 448 9.37 17.09 16.72
C LEU A 448 8.96 17.90 17.96
N GLU A 449 9.85 17.99 18.95
CA GLU A 449 9.62 18.79 20.17
C GLU A 449 9.38 20.27 19.86
N ARG A 450 10.18 20.86 18.97
CA ARG A 450 10.02 22.26 18.54
C ARG A 450 8.74 22.53 17.76
N ARG A 451 8.26 21.58 16.95
CA ARG A 451 6.99 21.70 16.22
C ARG A 451 5.80 21.66 17.17
N GLY A 452 5.83 20.78 18.17
CA GLY A 452 4.73 20.60 19.13
C GLY A 452 4.57 21.72 20.16
N ILE A 453 5.53 22.63 20.30
CA ILE A 453 5.47 23.76 21.25
C ILE A 453 4.74 24.98 20.64
N ARG A 454 4.45 24.97 19.36
CA ARG A 454 3.71 26.03 18.64
C ARG A 454 2.23 25.74 18.63
#